data_100977139a1cb296ca359b0fb8614f98
#
_entry.id   100977139a1cb296ca359b0fb8614f98
#
_cell.length_a   1.000
_cell.length_b   1.000
_cell.length_c   1.000
_cell.angle_alpha   90.00
_cell.angle_beta   90.00
_cell.angle_gamma   90.00
#
_symmetry.space_group_name_H-M   'P 1'
#
loop_
_entity.id
_entity.type
_entity.pdbx_description
1 polymer ?
#
loop_
_entity_poly.entity_id
_entity_poly.type
_entity_poly.pdbx_seq_one_letter_code
_entity_poly.pdbx_strand_id
1 'polypeptide(L)'
;MTFNDIFKSSFLENITEFSATDTLIAMVAALVIGMFIFVVYKKTFNSVMYSTGFAMTLVGMTMVTTLVILAVTSNVVLSLGMVGALSIVRVRAAIKEPMEIVYLFWAVAAGIVIGAGMLPLAVIGSGIIGVILILFANRKVHDNPYLLILDCQDENAENAAVSLMKEAVKKYAVKSKTVNAQGIEFTAEIRMKDGETAFVNRLNEITGVENATLVSYNGEYMS
;
A
#
# COMPACT_ATOMS: atom_id res chain seq x y z
N MET A 1 -50.00 -10.32 -27.28
CA MET A 1 -48.68 -9.96 -26.79
C MET A 1 -48.30 -11.02 -25.75
N THR A 2 -47.43 -11.92 -26.15
CA THR A 2 -46.96 -12.98 -25.27
C THR A 2 -45.73 -12.48 -24.50
N PHE A 3 -45.53 -12.95 -23.28
CA PHE A 3 -44.38 -12.57 -22.45
C PHE A 3 -43.02 -12.71 -23.18
N ASN A 4 -42.95 -13.68 -24.10
CA ASN A 4 -41.82 -13.88 -25.02
C ASN A 4 -41.61 -12.77 -26.04
N ASP A 5 -42.68 -12.08 -26.47
CA ASP A 5 -42.57 -10.99 -27.46
C ASP A 5 -42.05 -9.70 -26.83
N ILE A 6 -42.42 -9.49 -25.56
CA ILE A 6 -41.94 -8.33 -24.78
C ILE A 6 -40.44 -8.51 -24.42
N PHE A 7 -40.05 -9.72 -24.08
CA PHE A 7 -38.64 -10.03 -23.79
C PHE A 7 -37.76 -9.99 -25.04
N LYS A 8 -38.24 -10.46 -26.18
CA LYS A 8 -37.48 -10.43 -27.44
C LYS A 8 -37.37 -9.03 -28.05
N SER A 9 -38.44 -8.23 -28.04
CA SER A 9 -38.39 -6.88 -28.61
C SER A 9 -37.55 -5.93 -27.76
N SER A 10 -37.69 -5.94 -26.41
CA SER A 10 -36.90 -5.12 -25.53
C SER A 10 -35.42 -5.55 -25.47
N PHE A 11 -35.15 -6.83 -25.67
CA PHE A 11 -33.78 -7.36 -25.62
C PHE A 11 -32.99 -7.08 -26.88
N LEU A 12 -33.66 -7.01 -28.06
CA LEU A 12 -33.03 -6.78 -29.36
C LEU A 12 -32.99 -5.32 -29.77
N GLU A 13 -33.97 -4.50 -29.30
CA GLU A 13 -34.02 -3.07 -29.61
C GLU A 13 -33.08 -2.17 -28.77
N ASN A 14 -32.59 -2.68 -27.63
CA ASN A 14 -31.66 -1.95 -26.74
C ASN A 14 -30.19 -2.43 -26.83
N ILE A 15 -29.83 -3.23 -27.81
CA ILE A 15 -28.42 -3.41 -28.15
C ILE A 15 -28.01 -2.24 -29.00
N THR A 16 -27.61 -1.13 -28.37
CA THR A 16 -26.76 -0.12 -29.02
C THR A 16 -25.61 -0.89 -29.64
N GLU A 17 -25.41 -0.72 -30.96
CA GLU A 17 -24.40 -1.47 -31.73
C GLU A 17 -23.08 -1.48 -30.96
N PHE A 18 -22.68 -2.68 -30.52
CA PHE A 18 -21.45 -2.88 -29.77
C PHE A 18 -20.31 -2.66 -30.76
N SER A 19 -19.75 -1.45 -30.77
CA SER A 19 -18.62 -1.13 -31.62
C SER A 19 -17.39 -1.88 -31.07
N ALA A 20 -16.98 -2.92 -31.79
CA ALA A 20 -15.75 -3.65 -31.45
C ALA A 20 -14.52 -2.73 -31.41
N THR A 21 -14.53 -1.67 -32.21
CA THR A 21 -13.48 -0.66 -32.23
C THR A 21 -13.43 0.15 -30.94
N ASP A 22 -14.58 0.59 -30.41
CA ASP A 22 -14.63 1.38 -29.16
C ASP A 22 -14.23 0.54 -27.95
N THR A 23 -14.63 -0.74 -27.96
CA THR A 23 -14.17 -1.68 -26.93
C THR A 23 -12.67 -1.88 -26.96
N LEU A 24 -12.10 -2.06 -28.13
CA LEU A 24 -10.66 -2.23 -28.29
C LEU A 24 -9.91 -0.97 -27.84
N ILE A 25 -10.38 0.22 -28.20
CA ILE A 25 -9.79 1.50 -27.76
C ILE A 25 -9.86 1.63 -26.24
N ALA A 26 -11.02 1.33 -25.62
CA ALA A 26 -11.18 1.40 -24.18
C ALA A 26 -10.27 0.39 -23.44
N MET A 27 -10.14 -0.84 -23.96
CA MET A 27 -9.26 -1.85 -23.36
C MET A 27 -7.78 -1.49 -23.48
N VAL A 28 -7.35 -0.91 -24.62
CA VAL A 28 -5.99 -0.39 -24.78
C VAL A 28 -5.73 0.78 -23.84
N ALA A 29 -6.68 1.70 -23.72
CA ALA A 29 -6.58 2.82 -22.78
C ALA A 29 -6.51 2.34 -21.32
N ALA A 30 -7.31 1.32 -20.95
CA ALA A 30 -7.27 0.71 -19.63
C ALA A 30 -5.90 0.05 -19.34
N LEU A 31 -5.32 -0.61 -20.31
CA LEU A 31 -3.98 -1.18 -20.19
C LEU A 31 -2.93 -0.09 -19.99
N VAL A 32 -2.97 0.99 -20.78
CA VAL A 32 -2.00 2.09 -20.68
C VAL A 32 -2.11 2.79 -19.31
N ILE A 33 -3.33 3.12 -18.85
CA ILE A 33 -3.55 3.76 -17.55
C ILE A 33 -3.22 2.78 -16.41
N GLY A 34 -3.58 1.51 -16.52
CA GLY A 34 -3.19 0.49 -15.55
C GLY A 34 -1.68 0.34 -15.43
N MET A 35 -0.95 0.39 -16.56
CA MET A 35 0.51 0.36 -16.59
C MET A 35 1.11 1.65 -15.96
N PHE A 36 0.46 2.80 -16.17
CA PHE A 36 0.86 4.04 -15.51
C PHE A 36 0.71 3.93 -13.99
N ILE A 37 -0.42 3.40 -13.50
CA ILE A 37 -0.65 3.15 -12.06
C ILE A 37 0.42 2.19 -11.50
N PHE A 38 0.73 1.11 -12.23
CA PHE A 38 1.81 0.17 -11.89
C PHE A 38 3.15 0.87 -11.72
N VAL A 39 3.55 1.74 -12.65
CA VAL A 39 4.81 2.48 -12.60
C VAL A 39 4.85 3.44 -11.41
N VAL A 40 3.74 4.15 -11.16
CA VAL A 40 3.64 5.05 -10.00
C VAL A 40 3.74 4.25 -8.70
N TYR A 41 3.01 3.13 -8.57
CA TYR A 41 3.11 2.24 -7.41
C TYR A 41 4.54 1.76 -7.19
N LYS A 42 5.22 1.28 -8.24
CA LYS A 42 6.60 0.82 -8.16
C LYS A 42 7.57 1.91 -7.69
N LYS A 43 7.38 3.17 -8.13
CA LYS A 43 8.23 4.29 -7.73
C LYS A 43 7.94 4.82 -6.33
N THR A 44 6.69 4.72 -5.89
CA THR A 44 6.22 5.29 -4.64
C THR A 44 6.38 4.29 -3.48
N PHE A 45 6.25 2.99 -3.77
CA PHE A 45 6.29 1.93 -2.79
C PHE A 45 7.72 1.42 -2.60
N ASN A 46 8.40 1.89 -1.55
CA ASN A 46 9.76 1.49 -1.18
C ASN A 46 9.78 0.65 0.12
N SER A 47 8.70 -0.04 0.45
CA SER A 47 8.66 -0.95 1.60
C SER A 47 9.42 -2.24 1.30
N VAL A 48 9.96 -2.88 2.32
CA VAL A 48 10.58 -4.21 2.28
C VAL A 48 9.60 -5.27 1.74
N MET A 49 8.30 -5.01 1.80
CA MET A 49 7.21 -5.90 1.36
C MET A 49 6.63 -5.54 -0.02
N TYR A 50 7.41 -4.95 -0.93
CA TYR A 50 6.96 -4.73 -2.31
C TYR A 50 6.48 -6.05 -2.93
N SER A 51 5.19 -6.11 -3.29
CA SER A 51 4.59 -7.27 -3.95
C SER A 51 4.40 -7.00 -5.45
N THR A 52 5.20 -7.67 -6.27
CA THR A 52 5.03 -7.62 -7.74
C THR A 52 3.66 -8.17 -8.16
N GLY A 53 3.14 -9.15 -7.41
CA GLY A 53 1.80 -9.70 -7.62
C GLY A 53 0.72 -8.64 -7.45
N PHE A 54 0.78 -7.85 -6.39
CA PHE A 54 -0.17 -6.74 -6.16
C PHE A 54 -0.07 -5.68 -7.26
N ALA A 55 1.14 -5.31 -7.68
CA ALA A 55 1.34 -4.37 -8.77
C ALA A 55 0.68 -4.83 -10.09
N MET A 56 0.74 -6.13 -10.40
CA MET A 56 0.04 -6.72 -11.55
C MET A 56 -1.48 -6.71 -11.38
N THR A 57 -1.99 -6.92 -10.16
CA THR A 57 -3.44 -6.87 -9.91
C THR A 57 -4.04 -5.50 -10.18
N LEU A 58 -3.28 -4.40 -10.01
CA LEU A 58 -3.76 -3.05 -10.34
C LEU A 58 -4.07 -2.91 -11.83
N VAL A 59 -3.19 -3.42 -12.70
CA VAL A 59 -3.44 -3.42 -14.16
C VAL A 59 -4.65 -4.27 -14.50
N GLY A 60 -4.71 -5.50 -13.97
CA GLY A 60 -5.85 -6.40 -14.18
C GLY A 60 -7.16 -5.80 -13.69
N MET A 61 -7.15 -5.14 -12.52
CA MET A 61 -8.33 -4.52 -11.93
C MET A 61 -8.86 -3.37 -12.81
N THR A 62 -7.97 -2.52 -13.35
CA THR A 62 -8.36 -1.45 -14.28
C THR A 62 -9.03 -2.04 -15.54
N MET A 63 -8.44 -3.07 -16.12
CA MET A 63 -8.98 -3.72 -17.31
C MET A 63 -10.32 -4.42 -17.06
N VAL A 64 -10.41 -5.21 -15.97
CA VAL A 64 -11.64 -5.92 -15.60
C VAL A 64 -12.77 -4.92 -15.31
N THR A 65 -12.49 -3.86 -14.58
CA THR A 65 -13.48 -2.83 -14.26
C THR A 65 -13.96 -2.13 -15.54
N THR A 66 -13.05 -1.78 -16.44
CA THR A 66 -13.41 -1.21 -17.75
C THR A 66 -14.33 -2.13 -18.54
N LEU A 67 -14.01 -3.43 -18.62
CA LEU A 67 -14.84 -4.41 -19.30
C LEU A 67 -16.23 -4.52 -18.67
N VAL A 68 -16.31 -4.56 -17.35
CA VAL A 68 -17.56 -4.60 -16.58
C VAL A 68 -18.43 -3.39 -16.89
N ILE A 69 -17.86 -2.19 -16.86
CA ILE A 69 -18.62 -0.96 -17.12
C ILE A 69 -19.06 -0.86 -18.58
N LEU A 70 -18.23 -1.27 -19.54
CA LEU A 70 -18.65 -1.37 -20.96
C LEU A 70 -19.85 -2.30 -21.13
N ALA A 71 -19.85 -3.45 -20.45
CA ALA A 71 -20.97 -4.37 -20.49
C ALA A 71 -22.23 -3.80 -19.80
N VAL A 72 -22.07 -3.06 -18.70
CA VAL A 72 -23.16 -2.42 -17.95
C VAL A 72 -23.79 -1.29 -18.76
N THR A 73 -22.99 -0.47 -19.42
CA THR A 73 -23.49 0.66 -20.23
C THR A 73 -24.20 0.21 -21.50
N SER A 74 -23.87 -0.99 -22.02
CA SER A 74 -24.51 -1.51 -23.22
C SER A 74 -25.91 -2.10 -22.97
N ASN A 75 -26.24 -2.52 -21.73
CA ASN A 75 -27.53 -3.16 -21.43
C ASN A 75 -27.97 -2.94 -19.97
N VAL A 76 -29.07 -2.25 -19.78
CA VAL A 76 -29.66 -1.93 -18.44
C VAL A 76 -30.04 -3.19 -17.66
N VAL A 77 -30.54 -4.24 -18.31
CA VAL A 77 -30.91 -5.50 -17.64
C VAL A 77 -29.65 -6.22 -17.13
N LEU A 78 -28.59 -6.21 -17.92
CA LEU A 78 -27.30 -6.78 -17.54
C LEU A 78 -26.70 -6.00 -16.35
N SER A 79 -26.89 -4.67 -16.31
CA SER A 79 -26.38 -3.82 -15.23
C SER A 79 -26.99 -4.19 -13.87
N LEU A 80 -28.32 -4.40 -13.81
CA LEU A 80 -29.00 -4.84 -12.58
C LEU A 80 -28.51 -6.22 -12.12
N GLY A 81 -28.33 -7.16 -13.06
CA GLY A 81 -27.81 -8.49 -12.74
C GLY A 81 -26.36 -8.45 -12.23
N MET A 82 -25.50 -7.61 -12.81
CA MET A 82 -24.12 -7.45 -12.38
C MET A 82 -23.96 -6.79 -11.00
N VAL A 83 -24.75 -5.77 -10.70
CA VAL A 83 -24.75 -5.16 -9.35
C VAL A 83 -25.10 -6.21 -8.30
N GLY A 84 -26.11 -7.05 -8.59
CA GLY A 84 -26.45 -8.18 -7.72
C GLY A 84 -25.33 -9.19 -7.56
N ALA A 85 -24.69 -9.60 -8.67
CA ALA A 85 -23.60 -10.56 -8.65
C ALA A 85 -22.35 -10.03 -7.93
N LEU A 86 -21.96 -8.77 -8.17
CA LEU A 86 -20.80 -8.16 -7.53
C LEU A 86 -21.00 -7.94 -6.02
N SER A 87 -22.24 -7.75 -5.57
CA SER A 87 -22.55 -7.61 -4.13
C SER A 87 -22.31 -8.90 -3.33
N ILE A 88 -22.29 -10.05 -3.98
CA ILE A 88 -22.06 -11.37 -3.37
C ILE A 88 -20.56 -11.65 -3.25
N VAL A 89 -19.73 -11.01 -4.09
CA VAL A 89 -18.28 -11.23 -4.11
C VAL A 89 -17.64 -10.57 -2.88
N ARG A 90 -17.44 -11.37 -1.85
CA ARG A 90 -16.73 -10.94 -0.64
C ARG A 90 -15.24 -11.30 -0.74
N VAL A 91 -14.42 -10.31 -1.06
CA VAL A 91 -12.96 -10.48 -1.05
C VAL A 91 -12.45 -10.32 0.38
N ARG A 92 -11.84 -11.37 0.92
CA ARG A 92 -11.14 -11.36 2.22
C ARG A 92 -9.63 -11.42 1.97
N ALA A 93 -9.07 -10.37 1.41
CA ALA A 93 -7.62 -10.22 1.32
C ALA A 93 -7.14 -9.36 2.49
N ALA A 94 -6.15 -9.83 3.24
CA ALA A 94 -5.47 -9.02 4.24
C ALA A 94 -4.61 -7.99 3.49
N ILE A 95 -5.10 -6.76 3.40
CA ILE A 95 -4.31 -5.65 2.87
C ILE A 95 -3.35 -5.22 3.98
N LYS A 96 -2.06 -5.46 3.77
CA LYS A 96 -1.03 -5.23 4.79
C LYS A 96 -0.68 -3.74 4.96
N GLU A 97 -0.81 -2.96 3.88
CA GLU A 97 -0.41 -1.56 3.85
C GLU A 97 -1.59 -0.66 3.50
N PRO A 98 -1.89 0.39 4.29
CA PRO A 98 -3.00 1.31 4.00
C PRO A 98 -2.91 1.99 2.63
N MET A 99 -1.70 2.22 2.13
CA MET A 99 -1.47 2.82 0.82
C MET A 99 -1.90 1.92 -0.35
N GLU A 100 -1.87 0.60 -0.19
CA GLU A 100 -2.34 -0.34 -1.21
C GLU A 100 -3.83 -0.15 -1.53
N ILE A 101 -4.62 0.20 -0.51
CA ILE A 101 -6.05 0.51 -0.68
C ILE A 101 -6.24 1.68 -1.64
N VAL A 102 -5.43 2.74 -1.51
CA VAL A 102 -5.52 3.93 -2.38
C VAL A 102 -5.26 3.56 -3.83
N TYR A 103 -4.22 2.76 -4.11
CA TYR A 103 -3.91 2.30 -5.46
C TYR A 103 -4.99 1.40 -6.04
N LEU A 104 -5.58 0.53 -5.23
CA LEU A 104 -6.66 -0.34 -5.65
C LEU A 104 -7.91 0.45 -6.03
N PHE A 105 -8.32 1.42 -5.19
CA PHE A 105 -9.43 2.30 -5.51
C PHE A 105 -9.17 3.17 -6.73
N TRP A 106 -7.93 3.65 -6.92
CA TRP A 106 -7.56 4.39 -8.11
C TRP A 106 -7.68 3.54 -9.38
N ALA A 107 -7.20 2.29 -9.35
CA ALA A 107 -7.32 1.35 -10.46
C ALA A 107 -8.80 1.09 -10.84
N VAL A 108 -9.66 0.86 -9.84
CA VAL A 108 -11.11 0.68 -10.04
C VAL A 108 -11.75 1.95 -10.61
N ALA A 109 -11.49 3.12 -10.03
CA ALA A 109 -12.03 4.39 -10.49
C ALA A 109 -11.61 4.72 -11.93
N ALA A 110 -10.32 4.51 -12.26
CA ALA A 110 -9.83 4.68 -13.61
C ALA A 110 -10.57 3.76 -14.61
N GLY A 111 -10.76 2.49 -14.24
CA GLY A 111 -11.52 1.54 -15.07
C GLY A 111 -12.97 1.96 -15.28
N ILE A 112 -13.65 2.48 -14.25
CA ILE A 112 -15.03 3.00 -14.35
C ILE A 112 -15.10 4.16 -15.34
N VAL A 113 -14.20 5.13 -15.21
CA VAL A 113 -14.20 6.35 -16.05
C VAL A 113 -13.90 6.01 -17.51
N ILE A 114 -12.96 5.07 -17.75
CA ILE A 114 -12.64 4.60 -19.11
C ILE A 114 -13.83 3.85 -19.70
N GLY A 115 -14.43 2.93 -18.94
CA GLY A 115 -15.59 2.16 -19.38
C GLY A 115 -16.82 3.03 -19.67
N ALA A 116 -16.96 4.16 -18.98
CA ALA A 116 -17.96 5.18 -19.24
C ALA A 116 -17.66 6.05 -20.49
N GLY A 117 -16.55 5.82 -21.21
CA GLY A 117 -16.17 6.56 -22.41
C GLY A 117 -15.51 7.91 -22.15
N MET A 118 -15.21 8.27 -20.88
CA MET A 118 -14.63 9.56 -20.50
C MET A 118 -13.10 9.52 -20.49
N LEU A 119 -12.47 9.16 -21.61
CA LEU A 119 -11.01 9.02 -21.73
C LEU A 119 -10.22 10.26 -21.29
N PRO A 120 -10.59 11.52 -21.66
CA PRO A 120 -9.84 12.70 -21.23
C PRO A 120 -9.84 12.86 -19.71
N LEU A 121 -10.97 12.56 -19.05
CA LEU A 121 -11.09 12.62 -17.60
C LEU A 121 -10.21 11.55 -16.92
N ALA A 122 -10.16 10.32 -17.47
CA ALA A 122 -9.32 9.26 -16.96
C ALA A 122 -7.83 9.63 -17.02
N VAL A 123 -7.38 10.21 -18.14
CA VAL A 123 -5.98 10.62 -18.33
C VAL A 123 -5.60 11.77 -17.39
N ILE A 124 -6.39 12.85 -17.37
CA ILE A 124 -6.12 14.02 -16.53
C ILE A 124 -6.20 13.65 -15.05
N GLY A 125 -7.27 12.96 -14.65
CA GLY A 125 -7.47 12.54 -13.27
C GLY A 125 -6.36 11.60 -12.77
N SER A 126 -6.00 10.58 -13.56
CA SER A 126 -4.89 9.69 -13.22
C SER A 126 -3.54 10.41 -13.17
N GLY A 127 -3.31 11.37 -14.07
CA GLY A 127 -2.11 12.21 -14.07
C GLY A 127 -1.98 13.02 -12.77
N ILE A 128 -3.05 13.69 -12.35
CA ILE A 128 -3.07 14.48 -11.10
C ILE A 128 -2.83 13.59 -9.89
N ILE A 129 -3.55 12.46 -9.77
CA ILE A 129 -3.40 11.52 -8.67
C ILE A 129 -1.97 10.99 -8.61
N GLY A 130 -1.42 10.56 -9.76
CA GLY A 130 -0.06 10.05 -9.84
C GLY A 130 1.00 11.05 -9.39
N VAL A 131 0.89 12.31 -9.84
CA VAL A 131 1.80 13.39 -9.42
C VAL A 131 1.70 13.64 -7.90
N ILE A 132 0.49 13.73 -7.36
CA ILE A 132 0.27 13.93 -5.94
C ILE A 132 0.89 12.79 -5.13
N LEU A 133 0.63 11.54 -5.50
CA LEU A 133 1.18 10.37 -4.79
C LEU A 133 2.70 10.33 -4.85
N ILE A 134 3.32 10.64 -5.98
CA ILE A 134 4.78 10.72 -6.10
C ILE A 134 5.36 11.83 -5.21
N LEU A 135 4.74 13.01 -5.18
CA LEU A 135 5.19 14.13 -4.35
C LEU A 135 5.10 13.80 -2.85
N PHE A 136 4.01 13.16 -2.42
CA PHE A 136 3.85 12.74 -1.02
C PHE A 136 4.78 11.59 -0.64
N ALA A 137 4.98 10.62 -1.53
CA ALA A 137 5.89 9.50 -1.28
C ALA A 137 7.34 9.95 -1.19
N ASN A 138 7.73 10.95 -1.97
CA ASN A 138 9.10 11.47 -1.97
C ASN A 138 9.44 12.27 -0.68
N ARG A 139 8.44 12.58 0.15
CA ARG A 139 8.62 13.14 1.49
C ARG A 139 8.88 12.04 2.53
N LYS A 140 9.60 10.99 2.18
CA LYS A 140 10.04 10.01 3.17
C LYS A 140 10.92 10.70 4.20
N VAL A 141 10.33 10.81 5.38
CA VAL A 141 11.13 10.97 6.59
C VAL A 141 12.00 9.71 6.67
N HIS A 142 13.29 9.87 6.45
CA HIS A 142 14.33 8.83 6.55
C HIS A 142 14.55 8.42 8.02
N ASP A 143 13.49 8.32 8.76
CA ASP A 143 13.44 8.22 10.21
C ASP A 143 12.84 6.85 10.58
N ASN A 144 13.46 5.77 10.04
CA ASN A 144 13.07 4.43 10.43
C ASN A 144 13.32 4.28 11.94
N PRO A 145 12.30 3.96 12.74
CA PRO A 145 12.50 3.66 14.14
C PRO A 145 13.22 2.32 14.28
N TYR A 146 14.16 2.26 15.20
CA TYR A 146 14.83 1.05 15.63
C TYR A 146 14.54 0.83 17.10
N LEU A 147 14.47 -0.44 17.52
CA LEU A 147 14.48 -0.81 18.91
C LEU A 147 15.91 -1.18 19.31
N LEU A 148 16.43 -0.45 20.28
CA LEU A 148 17.68 -0.79 20.96
C LEU A 148 17.34 -1.50 22.25
N ILE A 149 17.85 -2.71 22.41
CA ILE A 149 17.73 -3.53 23.61
C ILE A 149 19.12 -3.63 24.21
N LEU A 150 19.26 -3.25 25.47
CA LEU A 150 20.49 -3.30 26.24
C LEU A 150 20.29 -4.14 27.48
N ASP A 151 21.20 -5.08 27.70
CA ASP A 151 21.29 -5.86 28.92
C ASP A 151 22.53 -5.38 29.70
N CYS A 152 22.32 -4.80 30.88
CA CYS A 152 23.36 -4.20 31.71
C CYS A 152 23.41 -4.89 33.09
N GLN A 153 24.59 -5.07 33.64
CA GLN A 153 24.78 -5.70 34.96
C GLN A 153 24.37 -4.74 36.09
N ASP A 154 24.63 -3.45 35.91
CA ASP A 154 24.40 -2.44 36.95
C ASP A 154 23.93 -1.10 36.35
N GLU A 155 23.54 -0.17 37.23
CA GLU A 155 23.09 1.17 36.87
C GLU A 155 24.20 2.04 36.25
N ASN A 156 25.47 1.79 36.58
CA ASN A 156 26.58 2.55 36.04
C ASN A 156 26.77 2.22 34.54
N ALA A 157 26.71 0.92 34.21
CA ALA A 157 26.76 0.46 32.82
C ALA A 157 25.58 1.00 32.01
N GLU A 158 24.36 0.97 32.56
CA GLU A 158 23.17 1.55 31.92
C GLU A 158 23.36 3.04 31.63
N ASN A 159 23.80 3.83 32.62
CA ASN A 159 23.99 5.28 32.47
C ASN A 159 25.06 5.61 31.42
N ALA A 160 26.16 4.84 31.38
CA ALA A 160 27.19 5.00 30.36
C ALA A 160 26.66 4.68 28.97
N ALA A 161 25.93 3.57 28.82
CA ALA A 161 25.32 3.16 27.57
C ALA A 161 24.28 4.18 27.06
N VAL A 162 23.40 4.65 27.94
CA VAL A 162 22.40 5.69 27.60
C VAL A 162 23.06 7.00 27.21
N SER A 163 24.17 7.37 27.83
CA SER A 163 24.92 8.59 27.47
C SER A 163 25.49 8.48 26.06
N LEU A 164 26.15 7.38 25.73
CA LEU A 164 26.71 7.11 24.41
C LEU A 164 25.59 7.03 23.35
N MET A 165 24.48 6.36 23.67
CA MET A 165 23.31 6.31 22.80
C MET A 165 22.78 7.72 22.47
N LYS A 166 22.64 8.61 23.46
CA LYS A 166 22.16 10.00 23.27
C LYS A 166 23.01 10.80 22.29
N GLU A 167 24.31 10.56 22.23
CA GLU A 167 25.21 11.25 21.28
C GLU A 167 24.98 10.73 19.83
N ALA A 168 24.69 9.45 19.68
CA ALA A 168 24.56 8.78 18.38
C ALA A 168 23.18 8.97 17.72
N VAL A 169 22.11 9.21 18.53
CA VAL A 169 20.73 9.24 18.01
C VAL A 169 20.16 10.65 17.92
N LYS A 170 19.19 10.88 17.02
CA LYS A 170 18.44 12.14 16.91
C LYS A 170 17.36 12.25 17.98
N LYS A 171 16.65 11.16 18.21
CA LYS A 171 15.56 11.05 19.19
C LYS A 171 15.55 9.65 19.76
N TYR A 172 15.14 9.55 21.02
CA TYR A 172 14.87 8.27 21.64
C TYR A 172 13.62 8.36 22.53
N ALA A 173 12.95 7.22 22.71
CA ALA A 173 11.83 7.05 23.63
C ALA A 173 11.98 5.72 24.35
N VAL A 174 12.02 5.74 25.68
CA VAL A 174 12.08 4.53 26.48
C VAL A 174 10.76 3.79 26.34
N LYS A 175 10.81 2.51 25.98
CA LYS A 175 9.64 1.63 25.84
C LYS A 175 9.46 0.74 27.03
N SER A 176 10.57 0.17 27.54
CA SER A 176 10.56 -0.70 28.70
C SER A 176 11.87 -0.57 29.46
N LYS A 177 11.80 -0.74 30.76
CA LYS A 177 12.95 -0.94 31.64
C LYS A 177 12.57 -1.99 32.68
N THR A 178 13.31 -3.08 32.71
CA THR A 178 13.12 -4.18 33.69
C THR A 178 14.37 -4.26 34.54
N VAL A 179 14.20 -4.22 35.86
CA VAL A 179 15.30 -4.39 36.82
C VAL A 179 15.02 -5.65 37.62
N ASN A 180 15.96 -6.58 37.59
CA ASN A 180 15.87 -7.84 38.31
C ASN A 180 17.20 -8.18 38.98
N ALA A 181 17.27 -9.31 39.70
CA ALA A 181 18.48 -9.76 40.38
C ALA A 181 19.63 -10.15 39.43
N GLN A 182 19.35 -10.30 38.13
CA GLN A 182 20.32 -10.67 37.09
C GLN A 182 20.88 -9.46 36.35
N GLY A 183 20.25 -8.29 36.48
CA GLY A 183 20.68 -7.07 35.82
C GLY A 183 19.51 -6.15 35.42
N ILE A 184 19.79 -5.28 34.48
CA ILE A 184 18.86 -4.28 33.95
C ILE A 184 18.69 -4.51 32.44
N GLU A 185 17.47 -4.82 32.01
CA GLU A 185 17.08 -4.82 30.61
C GLU A 185 16.45 -3.47 30.26
N PHE A 186 17.02 -2.77 29.30
CA PHE A 186 16.57 -1.44 28.86
C PHE A 186 16.22 -1.48 27.38
N THR A 187 14.98 -1.18 27.03
CA THR A 187 14.50 -1.13 25.65
C THR A 187 14.08 0.29 25.28
N ALA A 188 14.67 0.82 24.23
CA ALA A 188 14.34 2.15 23.72
C ALA A 188 14.09 2.13 22.21
N GLU A 189 13.06 2.84 21.78
CA GLU A 189 12.91 3.22 20.38
C GLU A 189 13.85 4.37 20.08
N ILE A 190 14.69 4.21 19.09
CA ILE A 190 15.68 5.20 18.69
C ILE A 190 15.54 5.57 17.22
N ARG A 191 15.92 6.80 16.89
CA ARG A 191 16.00 7.29 15.51
C ARG A 191 17.43 7.77 15.25
N MET A 192 18.10 7.07 14.34
CA MET A 192 19.52 7.31 14.04
C MET A 192 19.72 8.57 13.19
N LYS A 193 20.90 9.20 13.32
CA LYS A 193 21.26 10.38 12.53
C LYS A 193 21.55 10.06 11.07
N ASP A 194 22.30 9.00 10.78
CA ASP A 194 22.78 8.66 9.43
C ASP A 194 22.74 7.16 9.08
N GLY A 195 21.97 6.36 9.84
CA GLY A 195 21.91 4.90 9.60
C GLY A 195 23.18 4.14 10.02
N GLU A 196 24.13 4.81 10.68
CA GLU A 196 25.33 4.17 11.19
C GLU A 196 25.03 3.27 12.39
N THR A 197 25.24 1.98 12.23
CA THR A 197 25.06 0.98 13.30
C THR A 197 26.31 0.79 14.16
N ALA A 198 27.42 1.44 13.81
CA ALA A 198 28.73 1.28 14.49
C ALA A 198 28.69 1.66 15.98
N PHE A 199 27.77 2.52 16.41
CA PHE A 199 27.63 2.88 17.82
C PHE A 199 27.20 1.69 18.68
N VAL A 200 26.50 0.69 18.09
CA VAL A 200 26.08 -0.53 18.83
C VAL A 200 27.31 -1.34 19.26
N ASN A 201 28.33 -1.41 18.42
CA ASN A 201 29.58 -2.09 18.78
C ASN A 201 30.24 -1.40 19.97
N ARG A 202 30.26 -0.05 19.97
CA ARG A 202 30.80 0.75 21.09
C ARG A 202 29.98 0.59 22.39
N LEU A 203 28.68 0.37 22.27
CA LEU A 203 27.84 0.06 23.45
C LEU A 203 28.24 -1.27 24.07
N ASN A 204 28.54 -2.27 23.26
CA ASN A 204 28.94 -3.60 23.74
C ASN A 204 30.38 -3.63 24.33
N GLU A 205 31.20 -2.59 24.07
CA GLU A 205 32.55 -2.41 24.64
C GLU A 205 32.51 -1.79 26.06
N ILE A 206 31.36 -1.28 26.50
CA ILE A 206 31.20 -0.68 27.83
C ILE A 206 31.24 -1.79 28.89
N THR A 207 32.10 -1.65 29.89
CA THR A 207 32.20 -2.59 30.99
C THR A 207 30.85 -2.68 31.74
N GLY A 208 30.29 -3.89 31.85
CA GLY A 208 29.00 -4.14 32.48
C GLY A 208 27.81 -4.12 31.52
N VAL A 209 27.99 -3.88 30.22
CA VAL A 209 27.01 -4.18 29.18
C VAL A 209 27.24 -5.61 28.70
N GLU A 210 26.25 -6.47 28.87
CA GLU A 210 26.32 -7.87 28.46
C GLU A 210 25.90 -8.08 27.01
N ASN A 211 24.89 -7.31 26.57
CA ASN A 211 24.36 -7.40 25.23
C ASN A 211 23.80 -6.06 24.75
N ALA A 212 24.04 -5.75 23.48
CA ALA A 212 23.46 -4.59 22.81
C ALA A 212 22.88 -5.06 21.48
N THR A 213 21.58 -5.10 21.37
CA THR A 213 20.86 -5.55 20.17
C THR A 213 20.08 -4.42 19.54
N LEU A 214 20.27 -4.22 18.21
CA LEU A 214 19.55 -3.26 17.42
C LEU A 214 18.62 -3.98 16.44
N VAL A 215 17.31 -3.75 16.57
CA VAL A 215 16.27 -4.36 15.73
C VAL A 215 15.56 -3.27 14.95
N SER A 216 15.36 -3.45 13.64
CA SER A 216 14.52 -2.56 12.88
C SER A 216 13.06 -2.73 13.32
N TYR A 217 12.40 -1.62 13.69
CA TYR A 217 11.03 -1.66 14.17
C TYR A 217 10.07 -1.14 13.11
N ASN A 218 9.33 -2.05 12.49
CA ASN A 218 8.31 -1.74 11.49
C ASN A 218 6.89 -1.63 12.08
N GLY A 219 6.75 -1.52 13.40
CA GLY A 219 5.44 -1.38 14.06
C GLY A 219 4.63 -2.67 14.22
N GLU A 220 5.09 -3.83 13.73
CA GLU A 220 4.31 -5.08 13.69
C GLU A 220 4.61 -6.08 14.83
N TYR A 221 5.46 -5.74 15.78
CA TYR A 221 5.68 -6.61 16.96
C TYR A 221 4.85 -6.10 18.14
N MET A 222 3.58 -6.46 18.19
CA MET A 222 2.74 -6.68 19.38
C MET A 222 1.27 -6.84 18.94
N SER A 223 0.91 -8.04 18.57
CA SER A 223 -0.46 -8.54 18.67
C SER A 223 -0.41 -10.02 18.99
#